data_e8433b092bacf45722d8bb8783a4f49f
#
_entry.id   e8433b092bacf45722d8bb8783a4f49f
#
_cell.length_a   1.000
_cell.length_b   1.000
_cell.length_c   1.000
_cell.angle_alpha   90.00
_cell.angle_beta   90.00
_cell.angle_gamma   90.00
#
_symmetry.space_group_name_H-M   'P 1'
#
loop_
_entity.id
_entity.type
_entity.pdbx_description
1 polymer ?
#
loop_
_entity_poly.entity_id
_entity_poly.type
_entity_poly.pdbx_seq_one_letter_code
_entity_poly.pdbx_strand_id
1 'polypeptide(L)'
;YFSTLDEDDINVKAGLIYRLKDNVEEISNIRLGYTGRFVDDNFKATEYNLTVGHASSIPSLDNFSLDDYYNQQNLSSGWFAVQKNIDKYSVTKNIHSAYAEATYQFTPRWIVNVGMKYDNVDIQVDYNVNKGGSEGSNTIQKDFFLPSLNLKYNLSEKHSLRLGASKTYTLPQAKEISPYRYVGVNFNSQGNANLKPSDNYNVDLKWDFNP
;
A
#
# COMPACT_ATOMS: atom_id res chain seq x y z
N TYR A 1 -11.78 16.18 -15.01
CA TYR A 1 -11.43 14.99 -14.22
C TYR A 1 -11.56 15.29 -12.73
N PHE A 2 -12.29 14.46 -12.02
CA PHE A 2 -12.47 14.53 -10.57
C PHE A 2 -12.28 13.13 -9.98
N SER A 3 -11.59 13.02 -8.85
CA SER A 3 -11.45 11.76 -8.15
C SER A 3 -11.63 11.95 -6.65
N THR A 4 -12.21 10.94 -6.02
CA THR A 4 -12.36 10.82 -4.56
C THR A 4 -11.78 9.49 -4.12
N LEU A 5 -11.14 9.47 -2.96
CA LEU A 5 -10.69 8.28 -2.26
C LEU A 5 -11.16 8.42 -0.81
N ASP A 6 -11.97 7.49 -0.38
CA ASP A 6 -12.39 7.34 1.01
C ASP A 6 -11.69 6.10 1.57
N GLU A 7 -10.97 6.24 2.67
CA GLU A 7 -10.19 5.17 3.31
C GLU A 7 -10.53 5.08 4.80
N ASP A 8 -10.95 3.90 5.23
CA ASP A 8 -11.10 3.53 6.63
C ASP A 8 -10.02 2.51 7.01
N ASP A 9 -9.17 2.81 8.00
CA ASP A 9 -8.08 1.94 8.47
C ASP A 9 -8.20 1.71 9.99
N ILE A 10 -8.58 0.51 10.38
CA ILE A 10 -8.71 0.10 11.78
C ILE A 10 -7.57 -0.82 12.15
N ASN A 11 -6.82 -0.42 13.18
CA ASN A 11 -5.70 -1.19 13.70
C ASN A 11 -5.98 -1.64 15.15
N VAL A 12 -5.89 -2.93 15.39
CA VAL A 12 -6.05 -3.55 16.71
C VAL A 12 -4.73 -4.19 17.12
N LYS A 13 -4.29 -3.97 18.35
CA LYS A 13 -3.06 -4.56 18.89
C LYS A 13 -3.26 -5.03 20.32
N ALA A 14 -2.83 -6.27 20.59
CA ALA A 14 -2.75 -6.83 21.94
C ALA A 14 -1.41 -7.52 22.11
N GLY A 15 -0.82 -7.46 23.30
CA GLY A 15 0.46 -8.09 23.55
C GLY A 15 0.76 -8.29 25.02
N LEU A 16 1.60 -9.28 25.29
CA LEU A 16 2.10 -9.62 26.61
C LEU A 16 3.62 -9.58 26.59
N ILE A 17 4.22 -9.08 27.67
CA ILE A 17 5.66 -9.08 27.88
C ILE A 17 5.93 -9.82 29.18
N TYR A 18 6.69 -10.90 29.09
CA TYR A 18 7.17 -11.64 30.24
C TYR A 18 8.67 -11.39 30.44
N ARG A 19 9.05 -10.85 31.59
CA ARG A 19 10.46 -10.62 31.94
C ARG A 19 11.05 -11.90 32.52
N LEU A 20 12.18 -12.34 31.95
CA LEU A 20 12.86 -13.58 32.37
C LEU A 20 13.75 -13.38 33.60
N LYS A 21 14.18 -12.12 33.85
CA LYS A 21 15.05 -11.74 34.96
C LYS A 21 14.54 -10.45 35.60
N ASP A 22 14.53 -10.41 36.93
CA ASP A 22 14.05 -9.26 37.70
C ASP A 22 15.07 -8.11 37.82
N ASN A 23 16.28 -8.27 37.31
CA ASN A 23 17.31 -7.23 37.35
C ASN A 23 17.04 -6.15 36.28
N VAL A 24 17.02 -4.89 36.74
CA VAL A 24 16.78 -3.71 35.88
C VAL A 24 17.86 -3.56 34.79
N GLU A 25 19.08 -4.10 35.06
CA GLU A 25 20.21 -4.00 34.14
C GLU A 25 20.23 -5.08 33.04
N GLU A 26 19.44 -6.15 33.17
CA GLU A 26 19.41 -7.26 32.21
C GLU A 26 18.18 -7.26 31.33
N ILE A 27 18.39 -7.09 30.02
CA ILE A 27 17.32 -7.08 29.00
C ILE A 27 17.02 -8.51 28.57
N SER A 28 16.25 -9.25 29.38
CA SER A 28 15.81 -10.60 28.98
C SER A 28 14.30 -10.71 29.12
N ASN A 29 13.61 -10.87 27.98
CA ASN A 29 12.16 -10.93 27.95
C ASN A 29 11.64 -11.76 26.78
N ILE A 30 10.40 -12.24 26.94
CA ILE A 30 9.61 -12.84 25.86
C ILE A 30 8.42 -11.93 25.60
N ARG A 31 8.15 -11.65 24.36
CA ARG A 31 6.99 -10.89 23.88
C ARG A 31 6.14 -11.76 23.00
N LEU A 32 4.85 -11.75 23.28
CA LEU A 32 3.85 -12.42 22.47
C LEU A 32 2.79 -11.37 22.12
N GLY A 33 2.27 -11.42 20.91
CA GLY A 33 1.23 -10.49 20.58
C GLY A 33 0.48 -10.84 19.30
N TYR A 34 -0.61 -10.10 19.15
CA TYR A 34 -1.48 -10.12 18.00
C TYR A 34 -1.67 -8.70 17.48
N THR A 35 -1.70 -8.56 16.15
CA THR A 35 -2.13 -7.33 15.48
C THR A 35 -3.13 -7.66 14.38
N GLY A 36 -4.23 -6.90 14.32
CA GLY A 36 -5.18 -6.94 13.22
C GLY A 36 -5.19 -5.59 12.52
N ARG A 37 -5.17 -5.59 11.19
CA ARG A 37 -5.36 -4.39 10.37
C ARG A 37 -6.47 -4.64 9.37
N PHE A 38 -7.48 -3.76 9.39
CA PHE A 38 -8.68 -3.83 8.57
C PHE A 38 -8.79 -2.51 7.81
N VAL A 39 -8.71 -2.60 6.49
CA VAL A 39 -8.75 -1.42 5.61
C VAL A 39 -9.87 -1.59 4.60
N ASP A 40 -10.63 -0.52 4.41
CA ASP A 40 -11.70 -0.42 3.41
C ASP A 40 -11.49 0.86 2.61
N ASP A 41 -11.07 0.72 1.34
CA ASP A 41 -10.80 1.83 0.44
C ASP A 41 -11.85 1.87 -0.66
N ASN A 42 -12.43 3.04 -0.89
CA ASN A 42 -13.37 3.28 -1.97
C ASN A 42 -12.87 4.41 -2.86
N PHE A 43 -12.51 4.08 -4.08
CA PHE A 43 -12.07 5.03 -5.08
C PHE A 43 -13.09 5.21 -6.18
N LYS A 44 -13.30 6.47 -6.56
CA LYS A 44 -14.16 6.86 -7.68
C LYS A 44 -13.49 7.97 -8.47
N ALA A 45 -13.39 7.79 -9.79
CA ALA A 45 -12.98 8.82 -10.71
C ALA A 45 -14.12 9.11 -11.71
N THR A 46 -14.33 10.37 -11.99
CA THR A 46 -15.30 10.85 -12.99
C THR A 46 -14.55 11.67 -14.03
N GLU A 47 -14.67 11.26 -15.26
CA GLU A 47 -14.11 11.95 -16.43
C GLU A 47 -15.24 12.41 -17.35
N TYR A 48 -15.15 13.64 -17.79
CA TYR A 48 -16.01 14.20 -18.81
C TYR A 48 -15.22 14.36 -20.10
N ASN A 49 -15.63 13.68 -21.15
CA ASN A 49 -15.06 13.82 -22.48
C ASN A 49 -15.98 14.67 -23.32
N LEU A 50 -15.44 15.70 -23.92
CA LEU A 50 -16.14 16.55 -24.87
C LEU A 50 -15.80 16.07 -26.28
N THR A 51 -16.82 15.71 -27.07
CA THR A 51 -16.66 15.28 -28.45
C THR A 51 -17.39 16.26 -29.35
N VAL A 52 -16.69 16.86 -30.31
CA VAL A 52 -17.24 17.76 -31.30
C VAL A 52 -17.80 16.94 -32.46
N GLY A 53 -19.10 17.03 -32.67
CA GLY A 53 -19.81 16.22 -33.70
C GLY A 53 -19.58 16.72 -35.14
N HIS A 54 -19.38 18.01 -35.33
CA HIS A 54 -19.21 18.67 -36.62
C HIS A 54 -17.93 19.50 -36.68
N ALA A 55 -16.76 18.81 -36.68
CA ALA A 55 -15.46 19.48 -36.67
C ALA A 55 -15.23 20.42 -37.87
N SER A 56 -15.86 20.16 -39.01
CA SER A 56 -15.81 21.02 -40.22
C SER A 56 -16.57 22.36 -40.06
N SER A 57 -17.36 22.52 -39.01
CA SER A 57 -18.19 23.70 -38.77
C SER A 57 -17.66 24.53 -37.61
N ILE A 58 -16.44 24.25 -37.09
CA ILE A 58 -15.81 25.07 -36.07
C ILE A 58 -15.47 26.44 -36.69
N PRO A 59 -15.95 27.57 -36.10
CA PRO A 59 -15.63 28.89 -36.58
C PRO A 59 -14.12 29.15 -36.55
N SER A 60 -13.65 30.09 -37.37
CA SER A 60 -12.27 30.55 -37.33
C SER A 60 -11.87 30.98 -35.92
N LEU A 61 -10.68 30.60 -35.47
CA LEU A 61 -10.16 30.94 -34.14
C LEU A 61 -10.10 32.46 -33.87
N ASP A 62 -10.09 33.29 -34.89
CA ASP A 62 -9.96 34.76 -34.77
C ASP A 62 -11.17 35.42 -34.11
N ASN A 63 -12.36 34.79 -34.15
CA ASN A 63 -13.59 35.29 -33.53
C ASN A 63 -14.30 34.22 -32.70
N PHE A 64 -13.58 33.22 -32.22
CA PHE A 64 -14.16 32.08 -31.49
C PHE A 64 -14.40 32.46 -30.01
N SER A 65 -15.65 32.47 -29.59
CA SER A 65 -16.03 32.50 -28.19
C SER A 65 -16.43 31.13 -27.71
N LEU A 66 -15.78 30.62 -26.65
CA LEU A 66 -16.11 29.34 -26.04
C LEU A 66 -17.57 29.27 -25.60
N ASP A 67 -18.12 30.35 -25.03
CA ASP A 67 -19.48 30.46 -24.53
C ASP A 67 -20.52 30.41 -25.66
N ASP A 68 -20.20 30.98 -26.83
CA ASP A 68 -21.08 30.97 -28.00
C ASP A 68 -21.14 29.58 -28.64
N TYR A 69 -20.08 28.78 -28.47
CA TYR A 69 -20.01 27.42 -29.02
C TYR A 69 -20.49 26.37 -28.03
N TYR A 70 -20.02 26.41 -26.78
CA TYR A 70 -20.34 25.43 -25.75
C TYR A 70 -21.55 25.88 -24.89
N ASN A 71 -22.71 25.99 -25.50
CA ASN A 71 -23.96 26.36 -24.86
C ASN A 71 -24.99 25.24 -24.90
N GLN A 72 -26.08 25.40 -24.15
CA GLN A 72 -27.13 24.38 -24.04
C GLN A 72 -27.81 24.08 -25.37
N GLN A 73 -27.95 25.04 -26.24
CA GLN A 73 -28.57 24.88 -27.55
C GLN A 73 -27.73 23.99 -28.45
N ASN A 74 -26.41 24.22 -28.51
CA ASN A 74 -25.48 23.42 -29.29
C ASN A 74 -25.32 21.99 -28.74
N LEU A 75 -25.39 21.81 -27.42
CA LEU A 75 -25.46 20.50 -26.80
C LEU A 75 -26.72 19.75 -27.21
N SER A 76 -27.89 20.41 -27.16
CA SER A 76 -29.18 19.79 -27.52
C SER A 76 -29.29 19.45 -29.00
N SER A 77 -28.64 20.21 -29.89
CA SER A 77 -28.61 19.97 -31.32
C SER A 77 -27.54 18.97 -31.79
N GLY A 78 -26.71 18.47 -30.86
CA GLY A 78 -25.67 17.46 -31.14
C GLY A 78 -24.40 18.03 -31.77
N TRP A 79 -24.19 19.36 -31.75
CA TRP A 79 -22.94 19.97 -32.20
C TRP A 79 -21.73 19.50 -31.40
N PHE A 80 -21.95 19.27 -30.12
CA PHE A 80 -21.00 18.57 -29.26
C PHE A 80 -21.75 17.65 -28.30
N ALA A 81 -21.04 16.65 -27.81
CA ALA A 81 -21.56 15.72 -26.80
C ALA A 81 -20.63 15.68 -25.60
N VAL A 82 -21.21 15.60 -24.43
CA VAL A 82 -20.46 15.38 -23.18
C VAL A 82 -20.70 13.96 -22.73
N GLN A 83 -19.67 13.13 -22.78
CA GLN A 83 -19.70 11.76 -22.27
C GLN A 83 -19.11 11.75 -20.85
N LYS A 84 -19.88 11.24 -19.90
CA LYS A 84 -19.46 11.00 -18.54
C LYS A 84 -19.01 9.55 -18.36
N ASN A 85 -17.76 9.35 -18.01
CA ASN A 85 -17.20 8.05 -17.65
C ASN A 85 -16.93 8.02 -16.14
N ILE A 86 -17.28 6.90 -15.52
CA ILE A 86 -17.07 6.71 -14.08
C ILE A 86 -16.29 5.42 -13.91
N ASP A 87 -15.08 5.53 -13.36
CA ASP A 87 -14.24 4.43 -12.96
C ASP A 87 -14.27 4.30 -11.43
N LYS A 88 -14.42 3.06 -10.95
CA LYS A 88 -14.48 2.76 -9.52
C LYS A 88 -13.63 1.54 -9.21
N TYR A 89 -13.00 1.55 -8.05
CA TYR A 89 -12.55 0.34 -7.40
C TYR A 89 -12.73 0.46 -5.88
N SER A 90 -12.96 -0.67 -5.24
CA SER A 90 -12.95 -0.81 -3.79
C SER A 90 -11.94 -1.86 -3.38
N VAL A 91 -11.33 -1.68 -2.23
CA VAL A 91 -10.35 -2.61 -1.68
C VAL A 91 -10.71 -2.91 -0.24
N THR A 92 -10.91 -4.18 0.06
CA THR A 92 -11.01 -4.66 1.43
C THR A 92 -9.73 -5.42 1.75
N LYS A 93 -9.04 -5.03 2.82
CA LYS A 93 -7.80 -5.67 3.25
C LYS A 93 -7.89 -6.07 4.70
N ASN A 94 -7.76 -7.37 4.95
CA ASN A 94 -7.73 -7.95 6.29
C ASN A 94 -6.37 -8.60 6.51
N ILE A 95 -5.63 -8.14 7.53
CA ILE A 95 -4.34 -8.72 7.91
C ILE A 95 -4.40 -9.11 9.37
N HIS A 96 -4.28 -10.41 9.64
CA HIS A 96 -4.18 -10.96 10.98
C HIS A 96 -2.76 -11.40 11.22
N SER A 97 -2.15 -10.92 12.29
CA SER A 97 -0.76 -11.20 12.62
C SER A 97 -0.63 -11.72 14.03
N ALA A 98 0.13 -12.80 14.20
CA ALA A 98 0.59 -13.26 15.50
C ALA A 98 2.11 -13.24 15.54
N TYR A 99 2.71 -12.83 16.66
CA TYR A 99 4.15 -12.81 16.79
C TYR A 99 4.63 -13.30 18.15
N ALA A 100 5.80 -13.91 18.11
CA ALA A 100 6.58 -14.28 19.28
C ALA A 100 8.00 -13.77 19.10
N GLU A 101 8.55 -13.14 20.13
CA GLU A 101 9.89 -12.57 20.14
C GLU A 101 10.54 -12.85 21.48
N ALA A 102 11.79 -13.27 21.49
CA ALA A 102 12.58 -13.46 22.68
C ALA A 102 13.87 -12.63 22.59
N THR A 103 14.10 -11.80 23.60
CA THR A 103 15.37 -11.11 23.81
C THR A 103 16.08 -11.75 25.00
N TYR A 104 17.33 -12.14 24.82
CA TYR A 104 18.12 -12.72 25.88
C TYR A 104 19.52 -12.15 25.93
N GLN A 105 19.92 -11.70 27.10
CA GLN A 105 21.25 -11.24 27.41
C GLN A 105 22.05 -12.37 28.07
N PHE A 106 22.93 -13.02 27.28
CA PHE A 106 23.77 -14.11 27.78
C PHE A 106 24.86 -13.62 28.72
N THR A 107 25.46 -12.49 28.36
CA THR A 107 26.50 -11.80 29.15
C THR A 107 26.31 -10.28 28.96
N PRO A 108 27.00 -9.43 29.74
CA PRO A 108 26.99 -7.98 29.48
C PRO A 108 27.40 -7.59 28.07
N ARG A 109 28.11 -8.48 27.35
CA ARG A 109 28.58 -8.24 25.98
C ARG A 109 27.65 -8.76 24.91
N TRP A 110 26.90 -9.85 25.15
CA TRP A 110 26.10 -10.54 24.14
C TRP A 110 24.60 -10.40 24.41
N ILE A 111 23.91 -9.80 23.47
CA ILE A 111 22.44 -9.72 23.46
C ILE A 111 21.96 -10.31 22.15
N VAL A 112 21.04 -11.26 22.26
CA VAL A 112 20.38 -11.89 21.11
C VAL A 112 18.89 -11.61 21.17
N ASN A 113 18.31 -11.25 20.03
CA ASN A 113 16.88 -11.13 19.85
C ASN A 113 16.48 -12.03 18.68
N VAL A 114 15.55 -12.93 18.89
CA VAL A 114 14.98 -13.79 17.86
C VAL A 114 13.47 -13.59 17.85
N GLY A 115 12.91 -13.52 16.66
CA GLY A 115 11.48 -13.33 16.48
C GLY A 115 10.93 -14.16 15.33
N MET A 116 9.65 -14.46 15.43
CA MET A 116 8.83 -15.02 14.39
C MET A 116 7.51 -14.30 14.36
N LYS A 117 7.12 -13.77 13.20
CA LYS A 117 5.80 -13.21 12.96
C LYS A 117 5.13 -14.03 11.87
N TYR A 118 3.87 -14.36 12.09
CA TYR A 118 3.00 -14.99 11.11
C TYR A 118 1.93 -13.97 10.71
N ASP A 119 1.79 -13.72 9.41
CA ASP A 119 0.75 -12.85 8.86
C ASP A 119 -0.14 -13.66 7.92
N ASN A 120 -1.45 -13.65 8.19
CA ASN A 120 -2.48 -14.09 7.27
C ASN A 120 -3.04 -12.85 6.58
N VAL A 121 -2.88 -12.78 5.27
CA VAL A 121 -3.25 -11.61 4.45
C VAL A 121 -4.37 -12.01 3.50
N ASP A 122 -5.47 -11.27 3.55
CA ASP A 122 -6.58 -11.36 2.63
C ASP A 122 -6.86 -9.96 2.06
N ILE A 123 -6.71 -9.80 0.75
CA ILE A 123 -7.00 -8.56 0.02
C ILE A 123 -7.95 -8.89 -1.11
N GLN A 124 -9.11 -8.23 -1.12
CA GLN A 124 -10.05 -8.26 -2.22
C GLN A 124 -10.12 -6.89 -2.88
N VAL A 125 -10.05 -6.86 -4.20
CA VAL A 125 -10.20 -5.66 -5.02
C VAL A 125 -11.31 -5.89 -6.03
N ASP A 126 -12.39 -5.14 -5.89
CA ASP A 126 -13.50 -5.12 -6.84
C ASP A 126 -13.38 -3.86 -7.69
N TYR A 127 -13.51 -3.99 -9.00
CA TYR A 127 -13.35 -2.86 -9.90
C TYR A 127 -14.39 -2.85 -11.01
N ASN A 128 -14.76 -1.63 -11.41
CA ASN A 128 -15.60 -1.36 -12.57
C ASN A 128 -15.01 -0.14 -13.29
N VAL A 129 -14.31 -0.38 -14.39
CA VAL A 129 -13.56 0.62 -15.15
C VAL A 129 -14.03 0.70 -16.59
N ASN A 130 -14.45 1.89 -17.04
CA ASN A 130 -14.94 2.13 -18.38
C ASN A 130 -13.84 2.14 -19.45
N LYS A 131 -12.68 2.72 -19.11
CA LYS A 131 -11.52 2.73 -19.99
C LYS A 131 -10.65 1.50 -19.78
N GLY A 132 -10.82 0.51 -20.58
CA GLY A 132 -10.21 -0.80 -20.47
C GLY A 132 -11.27 -1.91 -20.40
N GLY A 133 -12.53 -1.51 -20.23
CA GLY A 133 -13.71 -2.34 -20.49
C GLY A 133 -13.86 -3.53 -19.58
N SER A 134 -13.53 -3.43 -18.29
CA SER A 134 -13.69 -4.58 -17.42
C SER A 134 -14.30 -4.24 -16.07
N GLU A 135 -15.27 -5.04 -15.70
CA GLU A 135 -15.76 -5.22 -14.34
C GLU A 135 -15.22 -6.56 -13.85
N GLY A 136 -14.76 -6.60 -12.61
CA GLY A 136 -14.22 -7.83 -12.05
C GLY A 136 -13.73 -7.68 -10.63
N SER A 137 -13.22 -8.78 -10.13
CA SER A 137 -12.64 -8.88 -8.80
C SER A 137 -11.28 -9.59 -8.87
N ASN A 138 -10.37 -9.16 -8.01
CA ASN A 138 -9.09 -9.82 -7.81
C ASN A 138 -8.85 -10.05 -6.31
N THR A 139 -8.33 -11.21 -5.95
CA THR A 139 -8.10 -11.59 -4.57
C THR A 139 -6.66 -12.04 -4.37
N ILE A 140 -6.02 -11.54 -3.32
CA ILE A 140 -4.70 -11.99 -2.86
C ILE A 140 -4.89 -12.59 -1.47
N GLN A 141 -4.76 -13.92 -1.37
CA GLN A 141 -4.76 -14.64 -0.10
C GLN A 141 -3.41 -15.31 0.07
N LYS A 142 -2.68 -14.93 1.12
CA LYS A 142 -1.35 -15.48 1.35
C LYS A 142 -0.95 -15.42 2.83
N ASP A 143 -0.30 -16.49 3.25
CA ASP A 143 0.33 -16.59 4.55
C ASP A 143 1.82 -16.29 4.46
N PHE A 144 2.33 -15.55 5.44
CA PHE A 144 3.74 -15.19 5.52
C PHE A 144 4.33 -15.61 6.86
N PHE A 145 5.46 -16.33 6.81
CA PHE A 145 6.30 -16.59 7.96
C PHE A 145 7.53 -15.69 7.89
N LEU A 146 7.69 -14.85 8.90
CA LEU A 146 8.62 -13.73 8.93
C LEU A 146 9.60 -13.87 10.10
N PRO A 147 10.65 -14.69 9.96
CA PRO A 147 11.68 -14.79 10.98
C PRO A 147 12.53 -13.54 11.05
N SER A 148 13.03 -13.24 12.24
CA SER A 148 13.98 -12.16 12.51
C SER A 148 15.04 -12.59 13.52
N LEU A 149 16.26 -12.11 13.31
CA LEU A 149 17.40 -12.30 14.22
C LEU A 149 18.13 -10.98 14.35
N ASN A 150 18.38 -10.56 15.59
CA ASN A 150 19.27 -9.45 15.89
C ASN A 150 20.30 -9.90 16.92
N LEU A 151 21.56 -9.67 16.62
CA LEU A 151 22.68 -9.96 17.48
C LEU A 151 23.41 -8.67 17.79
N LYS A 152 23.63 -8.38 19.07
CA LYS A 152 24.45 -7.26 19.50
C LYS A 152 25.65 -7.79 20.30
N TYR A 153 26.86 -7.34 19.94
CA TYR A 153 28.08 -7.62 20.65
C TYR A 153 28.79 -6.34 21.07
N ASN A 154 28.92 -6.12 22.36
CA ASN A 154 29.65 -5.00 22.94
C ASN A 154 31.13 -5.37 23.01
N LEU A 155 31.98 -4.87 22.08
CA LEU A 155 33.41 -5.08 22.07
C LEU A 155 34.09 -4.37 23.27
N SER A 156 33.61 -3.15 23.58
CA SER A 156 34.04 -2.33 24.71
C SER A 156 32.90 -1.41 25.11
N GLU A 157 33.11 -0.58 26.13
CA GLU A 157 32.15 0.46 26.52
C GLU A 157 31.83 1.44 25.39
N LYS A 158 32.77 1.64 24.47
CA LYS A 158 32.67 2.60 23.36
C LYS A 158 32.31 1.97 22.02
N HIS A 159 32.47 0.67 21.86
CA HIS A 159 32.27 0.00 20.57
C HIS A 159 31.27 -1.15 20.66
N SER A 160 30.30 -1.19 19.77
CA SER A 160 29.42 -2.33 19.60
C SER A 160 29.21 -2.71 18.13
N LEU A 161 29.07 -4.00 17.87
CA LEU A 161 28.68 -4.56 16.58
C LEU A 161 27.25 -5.06 16.68
N ARG A 162 26.47 -4.84 15.62
CA ARG A 162 25.12 -5.39 15.48
C ARG A 162 24.99 -6.08 14.13
N LEU A 163 24.44 -7.28 14.17
CA LEU A 163 24.03 -8.04 12.99
C LEU A 163 22.52 -8.22 13.04
N GLY A 164 21.83 -7.82 11.97
CA GLY A 164 20.40 -8.04 11.76
C GLY A 164 20.16 -8.93 10.56
N ALA A 165 19.24 -9.87 10.67
CA ALA A 165 18.75 -10.64 9.55
C ALA A 165 17.24 -10.81 9.68
N SER A 166 16.49 -10.57 8.60
CA SER A 166 15.03 -10.72 8.63
C SER A 166 14.46 -11.04 7.27
N LYS A 167 13.32 -11.74 7.29
CA LYS A 167 12.42 -11.86 6.14
C LYS A 167 11.25 -10.92 6.34
N THR A 168 10.90 -10.16 5.31
CA THR A 168 9.71 -9.31 5.24
C THR A 168 8.97 -9.55 3.91
N TYR A 169 7.85 -8.89 3.70
CA TYR A 169 7.16 -8.91 2.42
C TYR A 169 6.68 -7.52 2.03
N THR A 170 6.37 -7.35 0.74
CA THR A 170 5.72 -6.15 0.22
C THR A 170 4.45 -6.56 -0.50
N LEU A 171 3.35 -5.91 -0.16
CA LEU A 171 2.06 -6.05 -0.84
C LEU A 171 1.96 -4.99 -1.95
N PRO A 172 1.40 -5.34 -3.11
CA PRO A 172 1.07 -4.33 -4.11
C PRO A 172 0.01 -3.37 -3.57
N GLN A 173 0.05 -2.12 -4.04
CA GLN A 173 -0.94 -1.12 -3.69
C GLN A 173 -2.26 -1.39 -4.44
N ALA A 174 -3.37 -0.91 -3.88
CA ALA A 174 -4.71 -1.02 -4.47
C ALA A 174 -4.76 -0.55 -5.93
N LYS A 175 -4.17 0.59 -6.23
CA LYS A 175 -4.08 1.15 -7.60
C LYS A 175 -3.22 0.32 -8.55
N GLU A 176 -2.30 -0.50 -8.03
CA GLU A 176 -1.41 -1.33 -8.85
C GLU A 176 -2.08 -2.63 -9.28
N ILE A 177 -3.00 -3.15 -8.46
CA ILE A 177 -3.75 -4.39 -8.75
C ILE A 177 -5.13 -4.15 -9.37
N SER A 178 -5.59 -2.89 -9.40
CA SER A 178 -6.78 -2.48 -10.15
C SER A 178 -6.40 -2.18 -11.61
N PRO A 179 -7.16 -2.64 -12.62
CA PRO A 179 -6.89 -2.32 -14.02
C PRO A 179 -7.21 -0.86 -14.39
N TYR A 180 -7.42 -0.01 -13.40
CA TYR A 180 -7.66 1.41 -13.60
C TYR A 180 -6.50 2.08 -14.34
N ARG A 181 -6.84 2.93 -15.31
CA ARG A 181 -5.86 3.65 -16.14
C ARG A 181 -5.71 5.09 -15.67
N TYR A 182 -4.54 5.42 -15.16
CA TYR A 182 -4.15 6.79 -14.85
C TYR A 182 -3.65 7.50 -16.11
N VAL A 183 -4.32 8.60 -16.47
CA VAL A 183 -3.94 9.41 -17.61
C VAL A 183 -3.09 10.58 -17.11
N GLY A 184 -1.79 10.53 -17.39
CA GLY A 184 -0.86 11.61 -17.10
C GLY A 184 -0.59 12.48 -18.33
N VAL A 185 0.08 13.61 -18.11
CA VAL A 185 0.43 14.54 -19.21
C VAL A 185 1.41 13.92 -20.20
N ASN A 186 2.39 13.18 -19.72
CA ASN A 186 3.48 12.61 -20.51
C ASN A 186 3.31 11.10 -20.80
N PHE A 187 2.64 10.36 -19.91
CA PHE A 187 2.44 8.94 -20.05
C PHE A 187 1.17 8.49 -19.31
N ASN A 188 0.64 7.36 -19.75
CA ASN A 188 -0.45 6.68 -19.06
C ASN A 188 0.12 5.50 -18.29
N SER A 189 -0.38 5.28 -17.08
CA SER A 189 -0.08 4.09 -16.28
C SER A 189 -1.35 3.30 -16.04
N GLN A 190 -1.23 1.98 -16.00
CA GLN A 190 -2.35 1.08 -15.72
C GLN A 190 -1.91 0.02 -14.74
N GLY A 191 -2.77 -0.29 -13.78
CA GLY A 191 -2.53 -1.38 -12.84
C GLY A 191 -2.55 -2.75 -13.51
N ASN A 192 -1.92 -3.72 -12.86
CA ASN A 192 -1.86 -5.11 -13.30
C ASN A 192 -2.46 -6.01 -12.22
N ALA A 193 -3.63 -6.58 -12.49
CA ALA A 193 -4.34 -7.46 -11.58
C ALA A 193 -3.58 -8.76 -11.24
N ASN A 194 -2.54 -9.12 -12.00
CA ASN A 194 -1.74 -10.32 -11.77
C ASN A 194 -0.52 -10.10 -10.87
N LEU A 195 -0.37 -8.91 -10.28
CA LEU A 195 0.70 -8.64 -9.32
C LEU A 195 0.58 -9.54 -8.09
N LYS A 196 1.73 -10.00 -7.64
CA LYS A 196 1.85 -10.86 -6.45
C LYS A 196 2.69 -10.17 -5.38
N PRO A 197 2.45 -10.47 -4.11
CA PRO A 197 3.33 -10.04 -3.04
C PRO A 197 4.77 -10.54 -3.25
N SER A 198 5.75 -9.73 -2.91
CA SER A 198 7.17 -10.10 -2.95
C SER A 198 7.69 -10.44 -1.55
N ASP A 199 8.53 -11.47 -1.47
CA ASP A 199 9.30 -11.79 -0.26
C ASP A 199 10.64 -11.03 -0.31
N ASN A 200 11.01 -10.40 0.80
CA ASN A 200 12.23 -9.62 0.93
C ASN A 200 13.13 -10.23 2.02
N TYR A 201 14.40 -10.39 1.74
CA TYR A 201 15.40 -10.86 2.69
C TYR A 201 16.38 -9.72 2.98
N ASN A 202 16.51 -9.37 4.25
CA ASN A 202 17.33 -8.25 4.69
C ASN A 202 18.44 -8.77 5.59
N VAL A 203 19.66 -8.26 5.36
CA VAL A 203 20.82 -8.50 6.22
C VAL A 203 21.54 -7.18 6.42
N ASP A 204 21.74 -6.80 7.68
CA ASP A 204 22.36 -5.56 8.08
C ASP A 204 23.52 -5.81 9.05
N LEU A 205 24.65 -5.16 8.81
CA LEU A 205 25.79 -5.11 9.72
C LEU A 205 26.08 -3.67 10.10
N LYS A 206 26.10 -3.39 11.40
CA LYS A 206 26.33 -2.05 11.93
C LYS A 206 27.42 -2.07 12.99
N TRP A 207 28.34 -1.12 12.91
CA TRP A 207 29.30 -0.80 13.96
C TRP A 207 28.96 0.55 14.57
N ASP A 208 28.74 0.57 15.89
CA ASP A 208 28.48 1.78 16.66
C ASP A 208 29.73 2.17 17.46
N PHE A 209 30.08 3.45 17.40
CA PHE A 209 31.14 4.06 18.21
C PHE A 209 30.55 5.21 19.04
N ASN A 210 30.67 5.12 20.35
CA ASN A 210 30.26 6.15 21.32
C ASN A 210 31.54 6.68 22.00
N PRO A 211 32.05 7.85 21.64
CA PRO A 211 33.29 8.43 22.14
C PRO A 211 33.24 8.77 23.62
#